data_77b1f797dec02760776571904f608422
#
_entry.id   77b1f797dec02760776571904f608422
#
_cell.length_a   1.000
_cell.length_b   1.000
_cell.length_c   1.000
_cell.angle_alpha   90.00
_cell.angle_beta   90.00
_cell.angle_gamma   90.00
#
_symmetry.space_group_name_H-M   'P 1'
#
loop_
_entity.id
_entity.type
_entity.pdbx_description
1 polymer ?
#
loop_
_entity_poly.entity_id
_entity_poly.type
_entity_poly.pdbx_seq_one_letter_code
_entity_poly.pdbx_strand_id
1 'polypeptide(L)'
;MTMFNRISLPVLLLVLVLKSAPAASYEVTDKLSFGGILAGAYQYQALGDSLPKFGDTGRGAVPFQFEVSYAPTPSNELFAKFGFAAGNGLNDGTSPFYLAPWAATLEDDVKDINGSNRDYLLTAWYKHIFTFAGEQQLALTGGIIDATDYLDENAYSNDEYTQFMNEALVNGPQGFLPSFDIGGAAEWEFNQFAIKGVAMNVEENDDGNNFNYYGVQFSYVMESGLGEGNYRAIFNITSGDFLNLAGTETERLKSFLLSFDQELGDIFGVWVRFGWANDDAARDWQSLYSGGINIKGSGWQRPDDTIGIGYGFLDGGNMGIDNTQVFETYYRYAVNEFFAASADIQYMKDSMEVGGNTDGWILGVRLTTEF
;
A
#
# COMPACT_ATOMS: atom_id res chain seq x y z
N MET A 1 40.12 -17.76 44.41
CA MET A 1 40.16 -16.35 44.06
C MET A 1 40.52 -16.26 42.58
N THR A 2 39.50 -16.38 41.70
CA THR A 2 39.64 -16.38 40.28
C THR A 2 38.60 -15.44 39.71
N MET A 3 39.11 -14.31 39.18
CA MET A 3 38.32 -13.28 38.50
C MET A 3 37.79 -13.83 37.19
N PHE A 4 36.47 -13.84 36.99
CA PHE A 4 35.85 -14.00 35.70
C PHE A 4 35.75 -12.61 35.05
N ASN A 5 36.59 -12.40 34.03
CA ASN A 5 36.45 -11.29 33.09
C ASN A 5 35.18 -11.52 32.27
N ARG A 6 34.19 -10.64 32.44
CA ARG A 6 33.06 -10.54 31.52
C ARG A 6 33.54 -9.77 30.30
N ILE A 7 33.70 -10.47 29.18
CA ILE A 7 33.84 -9.89 27.84
C ILE A 7 32.44 -9.47 27.44
N SER A 8 32.16 -8.18 27.51
CA SER A 8 31.00 -7.60 26.85
C SER A 8 31.30 -7.53 25.34
N LEU A 9 30.67 -8.42 24.57
CA LEU A 9 30.55 -8.26 23.13
C LEU A 9 29.64 -7.06 22.89
N PRO A 10 30.08 -6.05 22.09
CA PRO A 10 29.13 -5.06 21.59
C PRO A 10 28.23 -5.82 20.59
N VAL A 11 26.96 -5.95 20.89
CA VAL A 11 25.92 -6.29 19.93
C VAL A 11 25.87 -5.12 18.96
N LEU A 12 26.40 -5.32 17.76
CA LEU A 12 26.27 -4.40 16.64
C LEU A 12 24.81 -4.52 16.19
N LEU A 13 23.92 -3.74 16.76
CA LEU A 13 22.57 -3.59 16.28
C LEU A 13 22.69 -2.85 14.93
N LEU A 14 22.62 -3.58 13.83
CA LEU A 14 22.44 -3.03 12.50
C LEU A 14 20.99 -2.57 12.46
N VAL A 15 20.72 -1.29 12.74
CA VAL A 15 19.45 -0.69 12.44
C VAL A 15 19.35 -0.71 10.91
N LEU A 16 18.64 -1.69 10.40
CA LEU A 16 18.17 -1.67 9.02
C LEU A 16 17.19 -0.50 8.93
N VAL A 17 17.66 0.61 8.36
CA VAL A 17 16.75 1.48 7.63
C VAL A 17 16.01 0.51 6.70
N LEU A 18 14.74 0.28 6.94
CA LEU A 18 13.88 -0.39 5.98
C LEU A 18 13.85 0.54 4.76
N LYS A 19 14.89 0.44 3.94
CA LYS A 19 14.70 0.67 2.53
C LYS A 19 13.61 -0.33 2.19
N SER A 20 12.48 0.11 1.67
CA SER A 20 11.75 -0.69 0.72
C SER A 20 12.80 -1.04 -0.33
N ALA A 21 13.48 -2.16 -0.12
CA ALA A 21 14.45 -2.60 -1.08
C ALA A 21 13.65 -2.91 -2.32
N PRO A 22 13.88 -2.19 -3.44
CA PRO A 22 13.37 -2.71 -4.69
C PRO A 22 13.91 -4.13 -4.78
N ALA A 23 13.04 -5.10 -4.97
CA ALA A 23 13.45 -6.45 -5.26
C ALA A 23 14.45 -6.33 -6.41
N ALA A 24 15.65 -6.89 -6.24
CA ALA A 24 16.72 -6.92 -7.24
C ALA A 24 16.94 -5.62 -8.04
N SER A 25 17.49 -4.56 -7.41
CA SER A 25 17.93 -3.40 -8.19
C SER A 25 19.26 -3.69 -8.89
N TYR A 26 19.34 -3.38 -10.19
CA TYR A 26 20.60 -3.49 -10.95
C TYR A 26 21.52 -2.30 -10.62
N GLU A 27 22.61 -2.56 -9.91
CA GLU A 27 23.65 -1.56 -9.61
C GLU A 27 24.51 -1.31 -10.85
N VAL A 28 24.39 -0.12 -11.45
CA VAL A 28 25.27 0.32 -12.55
C VAL A 28 26.60 0.82 -11.98
N THR A 29 26.54 1.53 -10.86
CA THR A 29 27.69 1.99 -10.07
C THR A 29 27.32 1.92 -8.59
N ASP A 30 28.29 2.19 -7.71
CA ASP A 30 28.08 2.37 -6.27
C ASP A 30 27.10 3.51 -5.89
N LYS A 31 26.61 4.28 -6.87
CA LYS A 31 25.73 5.45 -6.68
C LYS A 31 24.47 5.44 -7.53
N LEU A 32 24.45 4.66 -8.59
CA LEU A 32 23.33 4.62 -9.54
C LEU A 32 22.82 3.20 -9.66
N SER A 33 21.53 3.05 -9.37
CA SER A 33 20.80 1.80 -9.55
C SER A 33 19.52 2.01 -10.35
N PHE A 34 19.10 0.95 -11.01
CA PHE A 34 17.81 0.84 -11.68
C PHE A 34 17.06 -0.36 -11.09
N GLY A 35 15.76 -0.23 -11.01
CA GLY A 35 14.89 -1.29 -10.57
C GLY A 35 13.52 -1.18 -11.21
N GLY A 36 12.65 -2.10 -10.89
CA GLY A 36 11.27 -2.00 -11.33
C GLY A 36 10.53 -3.31 -11.25
N ILE A 37 9.25 -3.23 -11.57
CA ILE A 37 8.36 -4.38 -11.62
C ILE A 37 7.53 -4.34 -12.91
N LEU A 38 7.48 -5.46 -13.61
CA LEU A 38 6.52 -5.73 -14.65
C LEU A 38 5.55 -6.78 -14.14
N ALA A 39 4.27 -6.43 -14.02
CA ALA A 39 3.22 -7.35 -13.65
C ALA A 39 2.23 -7.50 -14.79
N GLY A 40 1.77 -8.73 -15.03
CA GLY A 40 0.65 -8.99 -15.92
C GLY A 40 -0.38 -9.81 -15.18
N ALA A 41 -1.62 -9.36 -15.11
CA ALA A 41 -2.70 -10.13 -14.50
C ALA A 41 -3.89 -10.29 -15.45
N TYR A 42 -4.55 -11.43 -15.30
CA TYR A 42 -5.87 -11.69 -15.86
C TYR A 42 -6.80 -12.11 -14.74
N GLN A 43 -7.91 -11.41 -14.61
CA GLN A 43 -8.95 -11.69 -13.63
C GLN A 43 -10.27 -12.01 -14.34
N TYR A 44 -11.01 -12.99 -13.82
CA TYR A 44 -12.33 -13.36 -14.26
C TYR A 44 -13.31 -13.21 -13.11
N GLN A 45 -14.33 -12.36 -13.27
CA GLN A 45 -15.44 -12.25 -12.31
C GLN A 45 -16.58 -13.20 -12.68
N ALA A 46 -17.10 -13.88 -11.67
CA ALA A 46 -18.31 -14.72 -11.70
C ALA A 46 -19.29 -14.14 -10.67
N LEU A 47 -20.32 -13.44 -11.15
CA LEU A 47 -21.25 -12.70 -10.30
C LEU A 47 -22.36 -13.61 -9.79
N GLY A 48 -22.66 -13.53 -8.50
CA GLY A 48 -23.86 -14.08 -7.87
C GLY A 48 -25.05 -13.16 -8.10
N ASP A 49 -25.19 -12.13 -7.25
CA ASP A 49 -26.15 -11.07 -7.44
C ASP A 49 -25.46 -9.82 -8.00
N SER A 50 -26.09 -9.14 -8.96
CA SER A 50 -25.57 -7.89 -9.52
C SER A 50 -26.64 -7.08 -10.23
N LEU A 51 -26.35 -5.81 -10.52
CA LEU A 51 -27.19 -5.00 -11.38
C LEU A 51 -27.21 -5.57 -12.81
N PRO A 52 -28.36 -5.50 -13.53
CA PRO A 52 -28.52 -6.14 -14.87
C PRO A 52 -27.51 -5.71 -15.95
N LYS A 53 -26.82 -4.57 -15.76
CA LYS A 53 -25.82 -4.07 -16.71
C LYS A 53 -24.47 -4.80 -16.61
N PHE A 54 -24.22 -5.53 -15.53
CA PHE A 54 -22.99 -6.28 -15.30
C PHE A 54 -23.23 -7.77 -15.50
N GLY A 55 -22.17 -8.50 -15.82
CA GLY A 55 -22.20 -9.96 -16.00
C GLY A 55 -20.82 -10.56 -15.83
N ASP A 56 -20.77 -11.87 -15.93
CA ASP A 56 -19.52 -12.61 -15.91
C ASP A 56 -18.61 -12.14 -17.04
N THR A 57 -17.39 -11.78 -16.70
CA THR A 57 -16.42 -11.29 -17.68
C THR A 57 -15.00 -11.47 -17.18
N GLY A 58 -14.05 -11.52 -18.10
CA GLY A 58 -12.63 -11.56 -17.79
C GLY A 58 -11.88 -10.44 -18.48
N ARG A 59 -10.94 -9.85 -17.79
CA ARG A 59 -10.08 -8.76 -18.29
C ARG A 59 -8.66 -8.95 -17.78
N GLY A 60 -7.72 -8.36 -18.51
CA GLY A 60 -6.33 -8.31 -18.11
C GLY A 60 -5.77 -6.90 -18.15
N ALA A 61 -4.69 -6.70 -17.42
CA ALA A 61 -3.88 -5.50 -17.46
C ALA A 61 -2.39 -5.84 -17.29
N VAL A 62 -1.53 -4.95 -17.77
CA VAL A 62 -0.07 -5.13 -17.69
C VAL A 62 0.55 -3.80 -17.28
N PRO A 63 0.63 -3.50 -15.97
CA PRO A 63 1.43 -2.38 -15.46
C PRO A 63 2.92 -2.71 -15.45
N PHE A 64 3.72 -1.67 -15.67
CA PHE A 64 5.17 -1.68 -15.60
C PHE A 64 5.64 -0.44 -14.86
N GLN A 65 6.39 -0.61 -13.78
CA GLN A 65 7.05 0.47 -13.05
C GLN A 65 8.56 0.35 -13.25
N PHE A 66 9.19 1.47 -13.57
CA PHE A 66 10.63 1.59 -13.74
C PHE A 66 11.18 2.63 -12.77
N GLU A 67 12.20 2.28 -12.02
CA GLU A 67 12.77 3.08 -10.95
C GLU A 67 14.24 3.41 -11.23
N VAL A 68 14.62 4.64 -10.88
CA VAL A 68 16.00 5.14 -10.96
C VAL A 68 16.34 5.77 -9.62
N SER A 69 17.38 5.26 -8.94
CA SER A 69 17.94 5.85 -7.73
C SER A 69 19.38 6.32 -8.00
N TYR A 70 19.67 7.56 -7.60
CA TYR A 70 21.02 8.11 -7.62
C TYR A 70 21.38 8.66 -6.23
N ALA A 71 22.28 7.96 -5.54
CA ALA A 71 22.78 8.30 -4.21
C ALA A 71 24.23 8.83 -4.28
N PRO A 72 24.47 10.12 -4.57
CA PRO A 72 25.83 10.68 -4.69
C PRO A 72 26.63 10.55 -3.40
N THR A 73 25.96 10.51 -2.25
CA THR A 73 26.53 10.25 -0.93
C THR A 73 25.54 9.44 -0.09
N PRO A 74 25.97 8.80 1.02
CA PRO A 74 25.06 8.06 1.90
C PRO A 74 23.92 8.91 2.50
N SER A 75 24.05 10.23 2.50
CA SER A 75 23.06 11.15 3.07
C SER A 75 22.18 11.83 2.01
N ASN A 76 22.38 11.54 0.73
CA ASN A 76 21.65 12.24 -0.34
C ASN A 76 21.19 11.22 -1.38
N GLU A 77 19.92 11.29 -1.75
CA GLU A 77 19.32 10.44 -2.78
C GLU A 77 18.40 11.26 -3.67
N LEU A 78 18.48 11.03 -4.97
CA LEU A 78 17.52 11.46 -5.97
C LEU A 78 16.87 10.18 -6.53
N PHE A 79 15.56 10.20 -6.62
CA PHE A 79 14.79 9.04 -7.08
C PHE A 79 13.75 9.49 -8.10
N ALA A 80 13.46 8.62 -9.06
CA ALA A 80 12.34 8.77 -9.97
C ALA A 80 11.71 7.41 -10.27
N LYS A 81 10.37 7.35 -10.27
CA LYS A 81 9.56 6.19 -10.64
C LYS A 81 8.68 6.57 -11.81
N PHE A 82 8.73 5.78 -12.86
CA PHE A 82 7.88 5.89 -14.04
C PHE A 82 6.91 4.71 -14.08
N GLY A 83 5.63 4.98 -14.34
CA GLY A 83 4.59 3.97 -14.52
C GLY A 83 4.09 3.95 -15.95
N PHE A 84 3.95 2.76 -16.50
CA PHE A 84 3.33 2.50 -17.80
C PHE A 84 2.34 1.36 -17.60
N ALA A 85 1.22 1.39 -18.28
CA ALA A 85 0.28 0.28 -18.22
C ALA A 85 -0.48 0.11 -19.54
N ALA A 86 -0.98 -1.10 -19.75
CA ALA A 86 -1.89 -1.44 -20.84
C ALA A 86 -3.09 -2.20 -20.29
N GLY A 87 -4.29 -1.62 -20.46
CA GLY A 87 -5.56 -2.11 -19.95
C GLY A 87 -5.79 -1.77 -18.47
N ASN A 88 -7.07 -1.81 -18.08
CA ASN A 88 -7.55 -1.48 -16.74
C ASN A 88 -8.09 -2.70 -15.97
N GLY A 89 -7.91 -3.91 -16.51
CA GLY A 89 -8.40 -5.13 -15.85
C GLY A 89 -9.92 -5.12 -15.64
N LEU A 90 -10.34 -5.46 -14.43
CA LEU A 90 -11.74 -5.38 -13.99
C LEU A 90 -12.10 -4.02 -13.36
N ASN A 91 -11.15 -3.09 -13.24
CA ASN A 91 -11.39 -1.74 -12.77
C ASN A 91 -12.20 -0.91 -13.80
N ASP A 92 -12.35 0.39 -13.58
CA ASP A 92 -12.96 1.34 -14.50
C ASP A 92 -14.38 0.94 -14.97
N GLY A 93 -15.27 0.64 -14.02
CA GLY A 93 -16.67 0.34 -14.28
C GLY A 93 -16.93 -0.98 -15.04
N THR A 94 -15.92 -1.82 -15.24
CA THR A 94 -16.09 -3.19 -15.76
C THR A 94 -16.65 -4.13 -14.69
N SER A 95 -16.24 -3.94 -13.44
CA SER A 95 -16.77 -4.65 -12.27
C SER A 95 -17.92 -3.85 -11.63
N PRO A 96 -18.90 -4.51 -11.02
CA PRO A 96 -19.96 -3.84 -10.27
C PRO A 96 -19.54 -3.43 -8.85
N PHE A 97 -18.38 -3.86 -8.38
CA PHE A 97 -17.91 -3.61 -7.02
C PHE A 97 -17.34 -2.19 -6.88
N TYR A 98 -17.52 -1.60 -5.70
CA TYR A 98 -17.03 -0.27 -5.38
C TYR A 98 -15.52 -0.23 -5.16
N LEU A 99 -14.94 -1.32 -4.63
CA LEU A 99 -13.50 -1.46 -4.47
C LEU A 99 -12.88 -2.12 -5.69
N ALA A 100 -11.69 -1.67 -6.05
CA ALA A 100 -10.92 -2.25 -7.14
C ALA A 100 -10.48 -3.69 -6.82
N PRO A 101 -10.77 -4.66 -7.70
CA PRO A 101 -10.26 -6.02 -7.56
C PRO A 101 -8.74 -6.13 -7.71
N TRP A 102 -8.10 -5.10 -8.27
CA TRP A 102 -6.65 -4.96 -8.32
C TRP A 102 -6.27 -3.50 -8.11
N ALA A 103 -5.64 -3.18 -6.99
CA ALA A 103 -5.25 -1.82 -6.60
C ALA A 103 -4.00 -1.29 -7.32
N ALA A 104 -3.53 -1.98 -8.37
CA ALA A 104 -2.35 -1.55 -9.13
C ALA A 104 -2.63 -0.28 -9.92
N THR A 105 -1.59 0.52 -10.11
CA THR A 105 -1.60 1.69 -11.01
C THR A 105 -1.73 1.22 -12.46
N LEU A 106 -2.90 1.38 -13.05
CA LEU A 106 -3.27 0.86 -14.37
C LEU A 106 -3.25 1.92 -15.48
N GLU A 107 -3.84 1.64 -16.65
CA GLU A 107 -3.70 2.49 -17.83
C GLU A 107 -4.32 3.88 -17.68
N ASP A 108 -5.46 3.99 -17.03
CA ASP A 108 -6.11 5.25 -16.71
C ASP A 108 -5.33 6.05 -15.65
N ASP A 109 -4.78 5.38 -14.63
CA ASP A 109 -4.02 6.02 -13.55
C ASP A 109 -2.70 6.64 -14.04
N VAL A 110 -2.03 6.02 -15.04
CA VAL A 110 -0.74 6.53 -15.57
C VAL A 110 -0.89 7.63 -16.61
N LYS A 111 -2.11 7.92 -17.03
CA LYS A 111 -2.43 8.98 -17.97
C LYS A 111 -3.18 10.09 -17.24
N ASP A 112 -2.67 11.31 -17.34
CA ASP A 112 -3.26 12.47 -16.67
C ASP A 112 -3.36 12.28 -15.14
N ILE A 113 -2.23 11.95 -14.51
CA ILE A 113 -2.13 11.61 -13.09
C ILE A 113 -2.75 12.73 -12.23
N ASN A 114 -3.83 12.40 -11.48
CA ASN A 114 -4.58 13.31 -10.62
C ASN A 114 -5.03 14.62 -11.31
N GLY A 115 -5.40 14.57 -12.59
CA GLY A 115 -5.82 15.75 -13.34
C GLY A 115 -4.71 16.78 -13.63
N SER A 116 -3.45 16.43 -13.40
CA SER A 116 -2.30 17.35 -13.49
C SER A 116 -1.72 17.54 -14.90
N ASN A 117 -2.31 16.90 -15.91
CA ASN A 117 -1.75 16.77 -17.27
C ASN A 117 -0.32 16.17 -17.29
N ARG A 118 0.02 15.36 -16.27
CA ARG A 118 1.29 14.64 -16.18
C ARG A 118 1.06 13.17 -16.47
N ASP A 119 1.75 12.63 -17.45
CA ASP A 119 1.72 11.23 -17.81
C ASP A 119 2.98 10.51 -17.33
N TYR A 120 2.84 9.27 -16.92
CA TYR A 120 3.89 8.28 -16.68
C TYR A 120 4.93 8.59 -15.61
N LEU A 121 5.13 9.82 -15.16
CA LEU A 121 6.02 10.17 -14.06
C LEU A 121 5.25 10.06 -12.74
N LEU A 122 5.37 8.93 -12.05
CA LEU A 122 4.67 8.68 -10.79
C LEU A 122 5.32 9.49 -9.66
N THR A 123 6.60 9.25 -9.38
CA THR A 123 7.32 10.00 -8.33
C THR A 123 8.66 10.53 -8.84
N ALA A 124 9.09 11.67 -8.30
CA ALA A 124 10.42 12.24 -8.52
C ALA A 124 10.78 13.14 -7.34
N TRP A 125 11.73 12.72 -6.53
CA TRP A 125 12.04 13.41 -5.30
C TRP A 125 13.54 13.42 -4.96
N TYR A 126 13.91 14.34 -4.04
CA TYR A 126 15.20 14.38 -3.38
C TYR A 126 15.02 14.13 -1.89
N LYS A 127 15.87 13.24 -1.32
CA LYS A 127 15.94 12.92 0.11
C LYS A 127 17.29 13.32 0.68
N HIS A 128 17.28 13.94 1.87
CA HIS A 128 18.48 14.20 2.67
C HIS A 128 18.34 13.58 4.06
N ILE A 129 19.37 12.86 4.49
CA ILE A 129 19.42 12.16 5.78
C ILE A 129 20.40 12.86 6.71
N PHE A 130 19.92 13.36 7.84
CA PHE A 130 20.72 13.86 8.95
C PHE A 130 20.90 12.75 9.98
N THR A 131 22.14 12.45 10.30
CA THR A 131 22.48 11.44 11.34
C THR A 131 22.95 12.17 12.59
N PHE A 132 22.37 11.83 13.74
CA PHE A 132 22.71 12.41 15.04
C PHE A 132 23.38 11.35 15.94
N ALA A 133 23.87 11.79 17.09
CA ALA A 133 24.42 10.88 18.09
C ALA A 133 23.33 9.93 18.64
N GLY A 134 23.72 8.69 18.97
CA GLY A 134 22.78 7.71 19.55
C GLY A 134 21.83 7.06 18.54
N GLU A 135 22.30 6.84 17.31
CA GLU A 135 21.57 6.11 16.27
C GLU A 135 20.26 6.79 15.82
N GLN A 136 20.14 8.10 16.00
CA GLN A 136 18.99 8.86 15.57
C GLN A 136 19.20 9.37 14.14
N GLN A 137 18.16 9.29 13.33
CA GLN A 137 18.15 9.80 11.97
C GLN A 137 16.91 10.66 11.73
N LEU A 138 17.09 11.72 10.93
CA LEU A 138 15.99 12.51 10.37
C LEU A 138 16.18 12.57 8.85
N ALA A 139 15.28 11.93 8.12
CA ALA A 139 15.23 12.07 6.67
C ALA A 139 14.17 13.10 6.28
N LEU A 140 14.54 13.97 5.33
CA LEU A 140 13.64 14.95 4.73
C LEU A 140 13.58 14.70 3.23
N THR A 141 12.37 14.50 2.73
CA THR A 141 12.11 14.27 1.30
C THR A 141 11.23 15.38 0.74
N GLY A 142 11.48 15.79 -0.50
CA GLY A 142 10.64 16.76 -1.20
C GLY A 142 10.63 16.53 -2.70
N GLY A 143 9.47 16.69 -3.32
CA GLY A 143 9.27 16.47 -4.75
C GLY A 143 7.87 15.98 -5.08
N ILE A 144 7.74 15.13 -6.09
CA ILE A 144 6.53 14.37 -6.38
C ILE A 144 6.64 13.06 -5.60
N ILE A 145 5.77 12.84 -4.64
CA ILE A 145 5.83 11.72 -3.70
C ILE A 145 4.53 10.90 -3.72
N ASP A 146 4.59 9.73 -3.11
CA ASP A 146 3.46 8.89 -2.77
C ASP A 146 3.35 8.80 -1.25
N ALA A 147 2.20 9.07 -0.67
CA ALA A 147 2.03 9.00 0.78
C ALA A 147 2.16 7.56 1.31
N THR A 148 1.84 6.57 0.48
CA THR A 148 1.95 5.13 0.84
C THR A 148 3.39 4.65 0.96
N ASP A 149 4.37 5.37 0.38
CA ASP A 149 5.78 5.10 0.56
C ASP A 149 6.28 5.45 1.99
N TYR A 150 5.48 6.18 2.78
CA TYR A 150 5.85 6.68 4.11
C TYR A 150 4.89 6.24 5.22
N LEU A 151 3.62 6.01 4.88
CA LEU A 151 2.55 5.74 5.84
C LEU A 151 1.90 4.38 5.54
N ASP A 152 1.53 3.65 6.61
CA ASP A 152 0.88 2.33 6.53
C ASP A 152 1.71 1.25 5.81
N GLU A 153 3.01 1.26 5.99
CA GLU A 153 3.94 0.27 5.44
C GLU A 153 3.80 -1.08 6.16
N ASN A 154 2.72 -1.81 5.92
CA ASN A 154 2.47 -3.12 6.52
C ASN A 154 3.26 -4.21 5.81
N ALA A 155 3.98 -5.05 6.56
CA ALA A 155 4.87 -6.05 5.98
C ALA A 155 4.17 -7.13 5.12
N TYR A 156 2.89 -7.37 5.33
CA TYR A 156 2.14 -8.47 4.70
C TYR A 156 0.97 -8.02 3.82
N SER A 157 0.68 -6.72 3.80
CA SER A 157 -0.54 -6.19 3.22
C SER A 157 -0.32 -4.73 2.80
N ASN A 158 0.58 -4.52 1.82
CA ASN A 158 0.98 -3.19 1.35
C ASN A 158 1.43 -3.15 -0.12
N ASP A 159 1.40 -4.30 -0.82
CA ASP A 159 1.93 -4.39 -2.18
C ASP A 159 0.95 -5.18 -3.07
N GLU A 160 0.28 -4.47 -3.95
CA GLU A 160 -0.70 -4.99 -4.90
C GLU A 160 -0.08 -5.81 -6.04
N TYR A 161 1.24 -5.78 -6.19
CA TYR A 161 1.96 -6.52 -7.22
C TYR A 161 2.43 -7.90 -6.75
N THR A 162 2.79 -8.03 -5.48
CA THR A 162 3.38 -9.26 -4.94
C THR A 162 2.60 -9.90 -3.80
N GLN A 163 1.70 -9.13 -3.15
CA GLN A 163 0.84 -9.56 -2.05
C GLN A 163 -0.64 -9.61 -2.49
N PHE A 164 -1.56 -9.08 -1.67
CA PHE A 164 -2.98 -8.97 -2.00
C PHE A 164 -3.21 -8.03 -3.20
N MET A 165 -4.21 -8.35 -4.01
CA MET A 165 -4.59 -7.51 -5.15
C MET A 165 -5.69 -6.51 -4.78
N ASN A 166 -6.63 -6.91 -3.92
CA ASN A 166 -7.82 -6.12 -3.63
C ASN A 166 -7.50 -4.86 -2.80
N GLU A 167 -8.06 -3.75 -3.18
CA GLU A 167 -7.89 -2.44 -2.56
C GLU A 167 -8.18 -2.43 -1.04
N ALA A 168 -9.19 -3.21 -0.57
CA ALA A 168 -9.50 -3.31 0.85
C ALA A 168 -8.37 -3.88 1.71
N LEU A 169 -7.45 -4.63 1.08
CA LEU A 169 -6.39 -5.37 1.77
C LEU A 169 -5.00 -4.79 1.51
N VAL A 170 -4.85 -3.84 0.62
CA VAL A 170 -3.58 -3.14 0.43
C VAL A 170 -3.54 -1.94 1.34
N ASN A 171 -3.64 -0.78 1.32
CA ASN A 171 -3.58 0.24 2.38
C ASN A 171 -4.94 0.52 3.05
N GLY A 172 -6.02 0.23 2.37
CA GLY A 172 -7.39 0.46 2.84
C GLY A 172 -7.88 1.89 2.59
N PRO A 173 -9.12 2.03 2.10
CA PRO A 173 -9.66 3.30 1.63
C PRO A 173 -9.88 4.35 2.74
N GLN A 174 -9.97 3.96 4.02
CA GLN A 174 -10.12 4.90 5.14
C GLN A 174 -8.90 5.78 5.37
N GLY A 175 -7.73 5.35 4.90
CA GLY A 175 -6.50 6.13 4.97
C GLY A 175 -6.54 7.34 4.06
N PHE A 176 -7.25 7.26 2.93
CA PHE A 176 -7.25 8.23 1.81
C PHE A 176 -5.85 8.80 1.54
N LEU A 177 -4.85 7.90 1.53
CA LEU A 177 -3.45 8.24 1.29
C LEU A 177 -3.26 8.63 -0.18
N PRO A 178 -2.95 9.90 -0.51
CA PRO A 178 -2.80 10.30 -1.90
C PRO A 178 -1.47 9.85 -2.47
N SER A 179 -1.47 9.52 -3.76
CA SER A 179 -0.29 9.11 -4.52
C SER A 179 0.07 10.15 -5.57
N PHE A 180 1.37 10.23 -5.88
CA PHE A 180 1.93 10.84 -7.08
C PHE A 180 1.71 12.35 -7.25
N ASP A 181 1.79 13.14 -6.16
CA ASP A 181 1.70 14.60 -6.25
C ASP A 181 2.79 15.34 -5.47
N ILE A 182 2.83 16.67 -5.64
CA ILE A 182 3.84 17.52 -5.05
C ILE A 182 3.69 17.53 -3.52
N GLY A 183 4.77 17.20 -2.84
CA GLY A 183 4.77 17.17 -1.39
C GLY A 183 6.14 17.02 -0.77
N GLY A 184 6.12 16.70 0.51
CA GLY A 184 7.30 16.37 1.27
C GLY A 184 6.98 15.45 2.43
N ALA A 185 7.99 14.71 2.83
CA ALA A 185 7.94 13.81 3.99
C ALA A 185 9.09 14.12 4.95
N ALA A 186 8.84 13.90 6.24
CA ALA A 186 9.83 13.92 7.30
C ALA A 186 9.73 12.62 8.09
N GLU A 187 10.84 11.90 8.22
CA GLU A 187 10.92 10.62 8.92
C GLU A 187 11.97 10.76 10.04
N TRP A 188 11.54 10.68 11.28
CA TRP A 188 12.43 10.72 12.44
C TRP A 188 12.45 9.36 13.13
N GLU A 189 13.59 8.70 13.09
CA GLU A 189 13.82 7.39 13.70
C GLU A 189 14.71 7.51 14.93
N PHE A 190 14.32 6.84 16.02
CA PHE A 190 15.07 6.82 17.26
C PHE A 190 14.79 5.53 18.06
N ASN A 191 15.80 4.70 18.20
CA ASN A 191 15.69 3.35 18.79
C ASN A 191 14.61 2.51 18.07
N GLN A 192 13.59 2.05 18.79
CA GLN A 192 12.45 1.29 18.27
C GLN A 192 11.26 2.16 17.84
N PHE A 193 11.40 3.48 17.89
CA PHE A 193 10.31 4.39 17.54
C PHE A 193 10.60 5.14 16.24
N ALA A 194 9.56 5.41 15.48
CA ALA A 194 9.62 6.36 14.38
C ALA A 194 8.40 7.30 14.41
N ILE A 195 8.63 8.54 13.99
CA ILE A 195 7.56 9.50 13.69
C ILE A 195 7.75 9.92 12.24
N LYS A 196 6.72 9.69 11.43
CA LYS A 196 6.71 10.09 10.02
C LYS A 196 5.61 11.12 9.79
N GLY A 197 5.90 12.13 9.01
CA GLY A 197 4.94 13.17 8.61
C GLY A 197 4.97 13.38 7.12
N VAL A 198 3.81 13.49 6.49
CA VAL A 198 3.64 13.75 5.05
C VAL A 198 2.74 14.95 4.86
N ALA A 199 3.09 15.82 3.92
CA ALA A 199 2.25 16.92 3.46
C ALA A 199 2.29 16.96 1.93
N MET A 200 1.11 16.97 1.28
CA MET A 200 0.98 16.99 -0.18
C MET A 200 -0.05 18.03 -0.61
N ASN A 201 0.14 18.59 -1.79
CA ASN A 201 -0.88 19.30 -2.52
C ASN A 201 -1.29 18.42 -3.70
N VAL A 202 -2.53 17.93 -3.66
CA VAL A 202 -3.11 17.01 -4.65
C VAL A 202 -3.92 17.83 -5.64
N GLU A 203 -3.69 17.60 -6.93
CA GLU A 203 -4.27 18.43 -7.99
C GLU A 203 -5.80 18.30 -8.07
N GLU A 204 -6.34 17.07 -8.01
CA GLU A 204 -7.78 16.87 -8.18
C GLU A 204 -8.29 15.72 -7.30
N ASN A 205 -9.43 15.93 -6.65
CA ASN A 205 -10.22 14.88 -5.99
C ASN A 205 -11.44 14.50 -6.89
N ASP A 206 -12.27 13.57 -6.44
CA ASP A 206 -13.46 13.11 -7.16
C ASP A 206 -14.48 14.24 -7.44
N ASP A 207 -14.41 15.33 -6.72
CA ASP A 207 -15.24 16.53 -6.91
C ASP A 207 -14.62 17.55 -7.88
N GLY A 208 -13.42 17.28 -8.42
CA GLY A 208 -12.68 18.17 -9.31
C GLY A 208 -11.96 19.31 -8.60
N ASN A 209 -11.68 19.19 -7.30
CA ASN A 209 -11.04 20.23 -6.51
C ASN A 209 -9.60 19.85 -6.14
N ASN A 210 -8.69 20.82 -6.21
CA ASN A 210 -7.36 20.72 -5.60
C ASN A 210 -7.49 20.75 -4.07
N PHE A 211 -6.70 19.92 -3.38
CA PHE A 211 -6.72 19.90 -1.91
C PHE A 211 -5.31 19.68 -1.32
N ASN A 212 -5.16 20.02 -0.04
CA ASN A 212 -3.98 19.69 0.73
C ASN A 212 -4.25 18.49 1.63
N TYR A 213 -3.29 17.58 1.68
CA TYR A 213 -3.27 16.42 2.55
C TYR A 213 -2.16 16.54 3.60
N TYR A 214 -2.44 16.09 4.82
CA TYR A 214 -1.48 15.98 5.91
C TYR A 214 -1.68 14.66 6.64
N GLY A 215 -0.62 13.86 6.75
CA GLY A 215 -0.59 12.60 7.47
C GLY A 215 0.52 12.58 8.51
N VAL A 216 0.26 11.95 9.65
CA VAL A 216 1.27 11.70 10.70
C VAL A 216 1.14 10.27 11.18
N GLN A 217 2.26 9.54 11.22
CA GLN A 217 2.35 8.18 11.73
C GLN A 217 3.30 8.12 12.94
N PHE A 218 2.87 7.42 13.96
CA PHE A 218 3.71 6.99 15.08
C PHE A 218 3.91 5.48 14.96
N SER A 219 5.17 5.05 14.96
CA SER A 219 5.54 3.63 14.79
C SER A 219 6.36 3.14 15.97
N TYR A 220 6.13 1.88 16.32
CA TYR A 220 6.93 1.15 17.28
C TYR A 220 7.29 -0.22 16.71
N VAL A 221 8.59 -0.52 16.65
CA VAL A 221 9.11 -1.83 16.25
C VAL A 221 9.43 -2.64 17.51
N MET A 222 8.88 -3.83 17.59
CA MET A 222 9.11 -4.75 18.69
C MET A 222 9.82 -6.01 18.20
N GLU A 223 11.02 -6.25 18.70
CA GLU A 223 11.68 -7.55 18.55
C GLU A 223 11.30 -8.45 19.73
N SER A 224 10.78 -9.60 19.45
CA SER A 224 10.37 -10.59 20.45
C SER A 224 10.91 -11.98 20.11
N GLY A 225 10.72 -12.94 21.02
CA GLY A 225 11.03 -14.36 20.73
C GLY A 225 10.15 -14.99 19.63
N LEU A 226 9.14 -14.28 19.15
CA LEU A 226 8.26 -14.68 18.04
C LEU A 226 8.72 -14.10 16.69
N GLY A 227 9.58 -13.10 16.68
CA GLY A 227 10.04 -12.34 15.53
C GLY A 227 9.77 -10.85 15.67
N GLU A 228 9.96 -10.09 14.58
CA GLU A 228 9.71 -8.66 14.51
C GLU A 228 8.21 -8.35 14.40
N GLY A 229 7.79 -7.28 15.07
CA GLY A 229 6.44 -6.75 14.97
C GLY A 229 6.45 -5.23 14.81
N ASN A 230 5.59 -4.71 13.96
CA ASN A 230 5.47 -3.30 13.64
C ASN A 230 4.06 -2.80 14.02
N TYR A 231 3.99 -1.77 14.84
CA TYR A 231 2.75 -1.20 15.38
C TYR A 231 2.67 0.27 15.01
N ARG A 232 1.65 0.65 14.22
CA ARG A 232 1.50 1.99 13.66
C ARG A 232 0.17 2.60 14.05
N ALA A 233 0.19 3.89 14.41
CA ALA A 233 -1.00 4.72 14.58
C ALA A 233 -0.86 5.93 13.66
N ILE A 234 -1.85 6.11 12.77
CA ILE A 234 -1.81 7.06 11.66
C ILE A 234 -3.00 8.00 11.77
N PHE A 235 -2.76 9.30 11.61
CA PHE A 235 -3.76 10.35 11.61
C PHE A 235 -3.67 11.12 10.31
N ASN A 236 -4.79 11.26 9.61
CA ASN A 236 -4.86 11.97 8.33
C ASN A 236 -5.91 13.06 8.39
N ILE A 237 -5.64 14.17 7.71
CA ILE A 237 -6.58 15.28 7.53
C ILE A 237 -6.32 15.97 6.18
N THR A 238 -7.41 16.42 5.53
CA THR A 238 -7.33 17.25 4.32
C THR A 238 -7.71 18.70 4.58
N SER A 239 -7.49 19.59 3.61
CA SER A 239 -8.21 20.85 3.51
C SER A 239 -9.70 20.62 3.20
N GLY A 240 -10.52 21.68 3.29
CA GLY A 240 -11.97 21.60 3.18
C GLY A 240 -12.46 21.70 1.73
N ASP A 241 -12.15 20.69 0.90
CA ASP A 241 -12.37 20.73 -0.54
C ASP A 241 -13.19 19.53 -1.06
N PHE A 242 -13.79 18.77 -0.14
CA PHE A 242 -14.62 17.59 -0.45
C PHE A 242 -16.10 17.93 -0.21
N LEU A 243 -16.95 17.68 -1.19
CA LEU A 243 -18.38 17.96 -1.08
C LEU A 243 -19.05 17.13 0.02
N ASN A 244 -19.95 17.73 0.76
CA ASN A 244 -20.86 17.01 1.64
C ASN A 244 -21.90 16.22 0.80
N LEU A 245 -22.63 15.30 1.42
CA LEU A 245 -23.63 14.46 0.74
C LEU A 245 -24.69 15.28 -0.03
N ALA A 246 -24.99 16.49 0.40
CA ALA A 246 -25.94 17.38 -0.28
C ALA A 246 -25.33 18.13 -1.47
N GLY A 247 -24.01 18.10 -1.65
CA GLY A 247 -23.28 18.84 -2.68
C GLY A 247 -23.36 20.36 -2.53
N THR A 248 -23.56 20.86 -1.30
CA THR A 248 -23.80 22.28 -1.03
C THR A 248 -22.68 22.98 -0.27
N GLU A 249 -21.88 22.24 0.45
CA GLU A 249 -20.76 22.74 1.26
C GLU A 249 -19.56 21.81 1.10
N THR A 250 -18.36 22.34 1.29
CA THR A 250 -17.13 21.56 1.27
C THR A 250 -16.63 21.31 2.68
N GLU A 251 -16.18 20.09 2.92
CA GLU A 251 -15.77 19.55 4.22
C GLU A 251 -14.36 18.98 4.18
N ARG A 252 -13.84 18.66 5.34
CA ARG A 252 -12.52 17.99 5.50
C ARG A 252 -12.69 16.51 5.72
N LEU A 253 -11.89 15.72 5.03
CA LEU A 253 -11.70 14.34 5.41
C LEU A 253 -10.76 14.27 6.62
N LYS A 254 -11.09 13.43 7.58
CA LYS A 254 -10.27 13.11 8.76
C LYS A 254 -10.34 11.61 8.98
N SER A 255 -9.20 10.97 9.23
CA SER A 255 -9.17 9.56 9.58
C SER A 255 -8.14 9.25 10.66
N PHE A 256 -8.38 8.12 11.30
CA PHE A 256 -7.46 7.48 12.22
C PHE A 256 -7.34 6.01 11.80
N LEU A 257 -6.10 5.52 11.67
CA LEU A 257 -5.82 4.15 11.27
C LEU A 257 -4.82 3.53 12.25
N LEU A 258 -5.10 2.31 12.70
CA LEU A 258 -4.15 1.42 13.36
C LEU A 258 -3.75 0.33 12.38
N SER A 259 -2.45 0.12 12.18
CA SER A 259 -1.91 -0.89 11.28
C SER A 259 -0.81 -1.66 12.01
N PHE A 260 -1.02 -2.94 12.20
CA PHE A 260 -0.12 -3.81 12.93
C PHE A 260 0.25 -5.03 12.09
N ASP A 261 1.52 -5.42 12.15
CA ASP A 261 2.00 -6.70 11.63
C ASP A 261 2.95 -7.34 12.64
N GLN A 262 3.02 -8.67 12.65
CA GLN A 262 3.83 -9.44 13.58
C GLN A 262 4.27 -10.76 12.96
N GLU A 263 5.55 -11.04 13.00
CA GLU A 263 6.08 -12.38 12.74
C GLU A 263 5.73 -13.35 13.88
N LEU A 264 5.35 -14.56 13.54
CA LEU A 264 5.09 -15.65 14.46
C LEU A 264 6.00 -16.85 14.12
N GLY A 265 7.27 -16.74 14.52
CA GLY A 265 8.33 -17.65 14.12
C GLY A 265 8.71 -17.50 12.65
N ASP A 266 9.35 -18.52 12.10
CA ASP A 266 9.95 -18.45 10.76
C ASP A 266 8.96 -18.67 9.60
N ILE A 267 7.70 -19.03 9.90
CA ILE A 267 6.73 -19.47 8.89
C ILE A 267 5.53 -18.52 8.79
N PHE A 268 5.02 -18.04 9.90
CA PHE A 268 3.79 -17.27 9.90
C PHE A 268 4.03 -15.78 10.14
N GLY A 269 3.26 -14.96 9.44
CA GLY A 269 3.07 -13.56 9.74
C GLY A 269 1.58 -13.27 9.90
N VAL A 270 1.21 -12.35 10.76
CA VAL A 270 -0.17 -11.89 10.92
C VAL A 270 -0.21 -10.38 10.82
N TRP A 271 -1.33 -9.86 10.32
CA TRP A 271 -1.55 -8.43 10.24
C TRP A 271 -2.99 -8.07 10.52
N VAL A 272 -3.22 -6.87 11.02
CA VAL A 272 -4.55 -6.29 11.21
C VAL A 272 -4.53 -4.79 10.97
N ARG A 273 -5.65 -4.26 10.45
CA ARG A 273 -5.94 -2.82 10.34
C ARG A 273 -7.29 -2.49 10.92
N PHE A 274 -7.36 -1.35 11.59
CA PHE A 274 -8.59 -0.74 12.09
C PHE A 274 -8.59 0.71 11.67
N GLY A 275 -9.56 1.11 10.84
CA GLY A 275 -9.66 2.47 10.32
C GLY A 275 -11.00 3.09 10.64
N TRP A 276 -11.00 4.39 10.95
CA TRP A 276 -12.20 5.19 11.17
C TRP A 276 -12.02 6.55 10.51
N ALA A 277 -13.09 7.05 9.94
CA ALA A 277 -13.12 8.36 9.32
C ALA A 277 -14.38 9.12 9.70
N ASN A 278 -14.35 10.48 9.62
CA ASN A 278 -15.54 11.30 9.76
C ASN A 278 -16.45 11.14 8.52
N ASP A 279 -17.71 11.52 8.67
CA ASP A 279 -18.77 11.49 7.66
C ASP A 279 -19.32 12.88 7.32
N ASP A 280 -18.54 13.93 7.58
CA ASP A 280 -18.92 15.32 7.21
C ASP A 280 -18.98 15.48 5.68
N ALA A 281 -17.96 14.93 4.95
CA ALA A 281 -17.98 14.84 3.49
C ALA A 281 -18.74 13.60 3.00
N ALA A 282 -19.12 13.56 1.73
CA ALA A 282 -19.67 12.38 1.08
C ALA A 282 -18.61 11.28 1.02
N ARG A 283 -18.98 10.05 1.44
CA ARG A 283 -18.07 8.90 1.40
C ARG A 283 -18.80 7.56 1.45
N ASP A 284 -18.19 6.59 0.80
CA ASP A 284 -18.72 5.23 0.72
C ASP A 284 -18.56 4.47 2.02
N TRP A 285 -17.42 4.59 2.71
CA TRP A 285 -17.12 3.84 3.94
C TRP A 285 -16.64 4.74 5.08
N GLN A 286 -17.14 4.49 6.29
CA GLN A 286 -16.74 5.18 7.51
C GLN A 286 -15.71 4.40 8.32
N SER A 287 -15.76 3.07 8.32
CA SER A 287 -14.83 2.23 9.09
C SER A 287 -14.28 1.06 8.27
N LEU A 288 -13.05 0.66 8.63
CA LEU A 288 -12.38 -0.54 8.10
C LEU A 288 -11.95 -1.44 9.23
N TYR A 289 -12.21 -2.72 9.11
CA TYR A 289 -11.68 -3.79 9.94
C TYR A 289 -11.12 -4.87 9.03
N SER A 290 -9.80 -4.95 8.92
CA SER A 290 -9.17 -5.96 8.06
C SER A 290 -8.05 -6.69 8.79
N GLY A 291 -7.72 -7.87 8.31
CA GLY A 291 -6.64 -8.65 8.86
C GLY A 291 -6.41 -9.94 8.08
N GLY A 292 -5.26 -10.55 8.34
CA GLY A 292 -4.89 -11.74 7.60
C GLY A 292 -3.67 -12.46 8.14
N ILE A 293 -3.32 -13.51 7.42
CA ILE A 293 -2.18 -14.37 7.71
C ILE A 293 -1.33 -14.49 6.45
N ASN A 294 -0.03 -14.35 6.63
CA ASN A 294 0.98 -14.69 5.63
C ASN A 294 1.67 -15.99 6.04
N ILE A 295 1.89 -16.91 5.10
CA ILE A 295 2.53 -18.19 5.34
C ILE A 295 3.72 -18.31 4.38
N LYS A 296 4.94 -18.31 4.93
CA LYS A 296 6.19 -18.45 4.17
C LYS A 296 6.39 -19.91 3.73
N GLY A 297 6.85 -20.09 2.52
CA GLY A 297 7.05 -21.42 1.89
C GLY A 297 8.13 -22.28 2.50
N SER A 298 8.90 -21.77 3.47
CA SER A 298 9.83 -22.57 4.27
C SER A 298 9.15 -23.79 4.93
N GLY A 299 7.83 -23.71 5.20
CA GLY A 299 7.03 -24.83 5.69
C GLY A 299 6.92 -26.02 4.72
N TRP A 300 7.13 -25.81 3.42
CA TRP A 300 7.14 -26.86 2.38
C TRP A 300 8.39 -26.85 1.50
N GLN A 301 9.52 -26.38 2.05
CA GLN A 301 10.85 -26.37 1.42
C GLN A 301 10.97 -25.47 0.18
N ARG A 302 10.17 -24.41 0.13
CA ARG A 302 10.20 -23.37 -0.91
C ARG A 302 10.15 -21.99 -0.24
N PRO A 303 11.25 -21.52 0.38
CA PRO A 303 11.29 -20.36 1.25
C PRO A 303 10.79 -19.05 0.59
N ASP A 304 10.92 -18.94 -0.73
CA ASP A 304 10.55 -17.76 -1.50
C ASP A 304 9.08 -17.76 -1.94
N ASP A 305 8.36 -18.87 -1.74
CA ASP A 305 6.92 -18.92 -1.97
C ASP A 305 6.16 -18.30 -0.80
N THR A 306 4.95 -17.80 -1.09
CA THR A 306 4.10 -17.17 -0.08
C THR A 306 2.63 -17.50 -0.31
N ILE A 307 1.89 -17.77 0.77
CA ILE A 307 0.43 -17.79 0.77
C ILE A 307 -0.05 -16.63 1.64
N GLY A 308 -0.94 -15.79 1.10
CA GLY A 308 -1.69 -14.80 1.86
C GLY A 308 -3.15 -15.20 1.98
N ILE A 309 -3.75 -14.96 3.15
CA ILE A 309 -5.19 -15.11 3.41
C ILE A 309 -5.62 -13.86 4.14
N GLY A 310 -6.55 -13.11 3.58
CA GLY A 310 -7.02 -11.84 4.13
C GLY A 310 -8.54 -11.70 4.10
N TYR A 311 -9.06 -10.91 5.02
CA TYR A 311 -10.45 -10.51 5.07
C TYR A 311 -10.55 -9.05 5.47
N GLY A 312 -11.43 -8.32 4.77
CA GLY A 312 -11.79 -6.94 5.05
C GLY A 312 -13.30 -6.79 5.21
N PHE A 313 -13.71 -6.04 6.22
CA PHE A 313 -15.07 -5.55 6.41
C PHE A 313 -15.01 -4.03 6.51
N LEU A 314 -15.74 -3.37 5.61
CA LEU A 314 -15.88 -1.93 5.58
C LEU A 314 -17.33 -1.58 5.93
N ASP A 315 -17.50 -0.81 6.98
CA ASP A 315 -18.80 -0.30 7.39
C ASP A 315 -19.14 0.93 6.56
N GLY A 316 -20.39 1.03 6.11
CA GLY A 316 -20.84 2.08 5.20
C GLY A 316 -20.71 3.48 5.78
N GLY A 317 -20.50 4.44 4.89
CA GLY A 317 -20.52 5.88 5.15
C GLY A 317 -21.92 6.47 4.97
N ASN A 318 -21.97 7.60 4.28
CA ASN A 318 -23.22 8.33 4.06
C ASN A 318 -23.73 8.26 2.60
N MET A 319 -23.06 7.49 1.70
CA MET A 319 -23.41 7.39 0.28
C MET A 319 -24.28 6.17 -0.07
N GLY A 320 -24.89 5.51 0.91
CA GLY A 320 -25.89 4.45 0.69
C GLY A 320 -25.34 3.04 0.57
N ILE A 321 -24.06 2.81 0.82
CA ILE A 321 -23.47 1.51 1.10
C ILE A 321 -23.72 1.18 2.57
N ASP A 322 -24.28 0.00 2.88
CA ASP A 322 -24.41 -0.51 4.24
C ASP A 322 -23.08 -1.13 4.71
N ASN A 323 -22.54 -2.04 3.91
CA ASN A 323 -21.20 -2.59 4.14
C ASN A 323 -20.61 -3.22 2.88
N THR A 324 -19.28 -3.25 2.83
CA THR A 324 -18.49 -4.02 1.86
C THR A 324 -17.70 -5.11 2.57
N GLN A 325 -17.69 -6.32 2.01
CA GLN A 325 -16.93 -7.46 2.51
C GLN A 325 -16.02 -8.00 1.41
N VAL A 326 -14.76 -8.23 1.76
CA VAL A 326 -13.77 -8.80 0.87
C VAL A 326 -13.05 -9.95 1.57
N PHE A 327 -13.00 -11.08 0.93
CA PHE A 327 -12.10 -12.18 1.26
C PHE A 327 -11.16 -12.38 0.08
N GLU A 328 -9.87 -12.53 0.35
CA GLU A 328 -8.86 -12.82 -0.67
C GLU A 328 -7.88 -13.86 -0.15
N THR A 329 -7.46 -14.76 -1.04
CA THR A 329 -6.33 -15.65 -0.82
C THR A 329 -5.52 -15.77 -2.09
N TYR A 330 -4.20 -15.71 -1.94
CA TYR A 330 -3.27 -15.91 -3.04
C TYR A 330 -2.18 -16.93 -2.68
N TYR A 331 -1.65 -17.58 -3.70
CA TYR A 331 -0.41 -18.34 -3.63
C TYR A 331 0.58 -17.78 -4.66
N ARG A 332 1.68 -17.21 -4.15
CA ARG A 332 2.79 -16.73 -4.97
C ARG A 332 3.86 -17.83 -5.05
N TYR A 333 4.05 -18.36 -6.23
CA TYR A 333 5.09 -19.32 -6.57
C TYR A 333 6.30 -18.58 -7.13
N ALA A 334 7.40 -18.53 -6.40
CA ALA A 334 8.66 -17.95 -6.85
C ALA A 334 9.36 -18.94 -7.81
N VAL A 335 9.43 -18.58 -9.09
CA VAL A 335 10.13 -19.38 -10.10
C VAL A 335 11.65 -19.25 -9.92
N ASN A 336 12.11 -18.04 -9.67
CA ASN A 336 13.49 -17.67 -9.33
C ASN A 336 13.48 -16.27 -8.68
N GLU A 337 14.66 -15.68 -8.49
CA GLU A 337 14.82 -14.34 -7.88
C GLU A 337 14.16 -13.19 -8.65
N PHE A 338 13.86 -13.37 -9.94
CA PHE A 338 13.25 -12.34 -10.81
C PHE A 338 11.80 -12.61 -11.13
N PHE A 339 11.39 -13.87 -11.23
CA PHE A 339 10.07 -14.26 -11.76
C PHE A 339 9.22 -14.98 -10.72
N ALA A 340 7.98 -14.55 -10.61
CA ALA A 340 6.96 -15.25 -9.83
C ALA A 340 5.63 -15.34 -10.58
N ALA A 341 4.85 -16.35 -10.22
CA ALA A 341 3.48 -16.56 -10.69
C ALA A 341 2.56 -16.68 -9.48
N SER A 342 1.43 -15.98 -9.49
CA SER A 342 0.43 -16.05 -8.43
C SER A 342 -0.91 -16.55 -8.96
N ALA A 343 -1.56 -17.40 -8.19
CA ALA A 343 -2.99 -17.68 -8.31
C ALA A 343 -3.71 -16.92 -7.20
N ASP A 344 -4.82 -16.28 -7.53
CA ASP A 344 -5.59 -15.42 -6.65
C ASP A 344 -7.07 -15.76 -6.70
N ILE A 345 -7.73 -15.73 -5.56
CA ILE A 345 -9.17 -15.96 -5.41
C ILE A 345 -9.71 -14.90 -4.45
N GLN A 346 -10.67 -14.09 -4.94
CA GLN A 346 -11.38 -13.13 -4.12
C GLN A 346 -12.87 -13.47 -4.07
N TYR A 347 -13.51 -13.17 -2.96
CA TYR A 347 -14.96 -13.03 -2.84
C TYR A 347 -15.25 -11.62 -2.39
N MET A 348 -16.10 -10.91 -3.15
CA MET A 348 -16.49 -9.54 -2.87
C MET A 348 -17.99 -9.45 -2.71
N LYS A 349 -18.43 -8.59 -1.79
CA LYS A 349 -19.84 -8.31 -1.56
C LYS A 349 -20.06 -6.88 -1.13
N ASP A 350 -20.90 -6.16 -1.86
CA ASP A 350 -21.43 -4.86 -1.48
C ASP A 350 -22.90 -4.99 -1.08
N SER A 351 -23.21 -4.62 0.15
CA SER A 351 -24.56 -4.51 0.67
C SER A 351 -25.01 -3.06 0.63
N MET A 352 -26.16 -2.79 0.03
CA MET A 352 -26.68 -1.44 -0.13
C MET A 352 -27.79 -1.18 0.87
N GLU A 353 -27.91 0.03 1.42
CA GLU A 353 -29.04 0.44 2.25
C GLU A 353 -30.36 0.37 1.50
N VAL A 354 -30.35 0.70 0.22
CA VAL A 354 -31.52 0.66 -0.66
C VAL A 354 -31.10 0.11 -2.01
N GLY A 355 -31.85 -0.89 -2.50
CA GLY A 355 -31.59 -1.52 -3.78
C GLY A 355 -31.15 -2.97 -3.66
N GLY A 356 -30.47 -3.49 -4.68
CA GLY A 356 -29.96 -4.87 -4.72
C GLY A 356 -28.51 -4.91 -4.24
N ASN A 357 -28.17 -5.95 -3.52
CA ASN A 357 -26.78 -6.26 -3.20
C ASN A 357 -26.02 -6.75 -4.44
N THR A 358 -24.72 -6.66 -4.38
CA THR A 358 -23.82 -7.23 -5.39
C THR A 358 -22.86 -8.18 -4.69
N ASP A 359 -22.70 -9.39 -5.21
CA ASP A 359 -21.67 -10.31 -4.74
C ASP A 359 -21.10 -11.17 -5.87
N GLY A 360 -19.90 -11.68 -5.69
CA GLY A 360 -19.29 -12.56 -6.68
C GLY A 360 -17.90 -13.02 -6.31
N TRP A 361 -17.40 -13.93 -7.12
CA TRP A 361 -16.04 -14.45 -7.06
C TRP A 361 -15.18 -13.83 -8.16
N ILE A 362 -13.93 -13.56 -7.83
CA ILE A 362 -12.92 -13.16 -8.79
C ILE A 362 -11.78 -14.16 -8.74
N LEU A 363 -11.47 -14.74 -9.89
CA LEU A 363 -10.38 -15.69 -10.06
C LEU A 363 -9.28 -15.01 -10.85
N GLY A 364 -8.08 -14.92 -10.28
CA GLY A 364 -6.95 -14.21 -10.84
C GLY A 364 -5.73 -15.11 -11.08
N VAL A 365 -4.97 -14.76 -12.12
CA VAL A 365 -3.59 -15.19 -12.28
C VAL A 365 -2.73 -13.97 -12.54
N ARG A 366 -1.58 -13.89 -11.87
CA ARG A 366 -0.64 -12.79 -12.00
C ARG A 366 0.77 -13.33 -12.23
N LEU A 367 1.48 -12.72 -13.16
CA LEU A 367 2.91 -12.97 -13.41
C LEU A 367 3.66 -11.70 -13.08
N THR A 368 4.74 -11.81 -12.32
CA THR A 368 5.58 -10.67 -11.95
C THR A 368 7.03 -10.92 -12.34
N THR A 369 7.68 -9.85 -12.79
CA THR A 369 9.12 -9.80 -12.98
C THR A 369 9.65 -8.60 -12.23
N GLU A 370 10.55 -8.83 -11.31
CA GLU A 370 11.21 -7.81 -10.50
C GLU A 370 12.71 -7.77 -10.89
N PHE A 371 13.31 -6.57 -11.03
CA PHE A 371 14.70 -6.43 -11.48
C PHE A 371 15.37 -5.16 -10.92
#